data_e3766dbe4643ffc66c3ed95bf8e3d17a
#
_entry.id   e3766dbe4643ffc66c3ed95bf8e3d17a
#
_cell.length_a   1.000
_cell.length_b   1.000
_cell.length_c   1.000
_cell.angle_alpha   90.00
_cell.angle_beta   90.00
_cell.angle_gamma   90.00
#
_symmetry.space_group_name_H-M   'P 1'
#
loop_
_entity.id
_entity.type
_entity.pdbx_description
1 polymer ?
#
loop_
_entity_poly.entity_id
_entity_poly.type
_entity_poly.pdbx_seq_one_letter_code
_entity_poly.pdbx_strand_id
1 'polypeptide(L)'
;MKSLMKHATRAILPLLGVLAMMSCHDDKDINVINEELPLKVAHLYMVGDATPTGWSIDNPTELTRDANDQFIFTYHGKLNVGEMKFPLTKGDWGATFIYAPTAGTEISEKGVAQPGIDVRKGGNDTKWKVTQAGIYTLTLNLREYKISATYEGAEPITPIASKTLGFIGDATPAGWSDVAATMFTKTSDTPLQFTYEGHLKTGEFKLTYDGTVLKKYAGPYILAPEANVTLNGDGVSKQGMNVGGTDNKWKVTQAGTYKITINFSTKKINVTYIGA
;
A
#
# COMPACT_ATOMS: atom_id res chain seq x y z
N MET A 1 25.56 -6.02 -116.67
CA MET A 1 25.07 -7.41 -116.59
C MET A 1 24.66 -7.70 -115.17
N LYS A 2 23.42 -8.03 -115.03
CA LYS A 2 22.76 -8.80 -113.90
C LYS A 2 23.17 -8.43 -112.46
N SER A 3 22.32 -7.69 -111.79
CA SER A 3 21.15 -8.18 -111.07
C SER A 3 21.48 -8.99 -109.79
N LEU A 4 21.09 -8.51 -108.65
CA LEU A 4 20.11 -9.23 -107.84
C LEU A 4 19.79 -8.40 -106.58
N MET A 5 18.60 -7.86 -106.61
CA MET A 5 17.94 -7.41 -105.36
C MET A 5 17.73 -8.59 -104.41
N LYS A 6 18.15 -8.47 -103.21
CA LYS A 6 17.66 -9.34 -102.14
C LYS A 6 16.91 -8.54 -101.11
N HIS A 7 15.65 -8.86 -100.98
CA HIS A 7 14.73 -8.31 -99.97
C HIS A 7 15.19 -8.64 -98.56
N ALA A 8 15.46 -7.67 -97.79
CA ALA A 8 15.63 -7.83 -96.37
C ALA A 8 14.26 -7.58 -95.69
N THR A 9 13.58 -8.65 -95.39
CA THR A 9 12.38 -8.66 -94.54
C THR A 9 12.81 -8.32 -93.11
N ARG A 10 12.49 -7.14 -92.70
CA ARG A 10 12.67 -6.74 -91.28
C ARG A 10 11.63 -7.43 -90.43
N ALA A 11 12.04 -8.45 -89.69
CA ALA A 11 11.28 -8.97 -88.56
C ALA A 11 11.28 -7.95 -87.42
N ILE A 12 10.19 -7.26 -87.29
CA ILE A 12 9.92 -6.47 -86.08
C ILE A 12 9.53 -7.45 -85.02
N LEU A 13 10.46 -7.83 -84.19
CA LEU A 13 10.19 -8.59 -82.98
C LEU A 13 9.47 -7.64 -81.95
N PRO A 14 8.36 -8.01 -81.37
CA PRO A 14 7.70 -7.17 -80.44
C PRO A 14 8.51 -7.12 -79.16
N LEU A 15 9.12 -6.00 -78.88
CA LEU A 15 9.85 -5.66 -77.66
C LEU A 15 8.87 -5.36 -76.52
N LEU A 16 7.63 -5.88 -76.56
CA LEU A 16 6.59 -5.65 -75.61
C LEU A 16 6.51 -6.74 -74.51
N GLY A 17 7.33 -7.79 -74.62
CA GLY A 17 7.22 -8.93 -73.65
C GLY A 17 8.14 -8.89 -72.45
N VAL A 18 9.08 -7.93 -72.38
CA VAL A 18 10.09 -7.94 -71.29
C VAL A 18 9.87 -6.85 -70.23
N LEU A 19 8.95 -5.91 -70.47
CA LEU A 19 8.62 -4.89 -69.46
C LEU A 19 7.57 -5.32 -68.44
N ALA A 20 6.97 -6.49 -68.57
CA ALA A 20 5.95 -6.95 -67.60
C ALA A 20 6.48 -7.88 -66.49
N MET A 21 7.80 -8.14 -66.46
CA MET A 21 8.41 -9.04 -65.46
C MET A 21 9.33 -8.31 -64.47
N MET A 22 9.36 -6.98 -64.49
CA MET A 22 9.79 -6.21 -63.33
C MET A 22 8.56 -5.91 -62.47
N SER A 23 7.86 -6.95 -62.02
CA SER A 23 7.13 -6.94 -60.78
C SER A 23 8.17 -6.64 -59.72
N CYS A 24 8.16 -5.43 -59.24
CA CYS A 24 8.80 -5.08 -57.99
C CYS A 24 8.36 -6.13 -56.97
N HIS A 25 9.24 -7.05 -56.68
CA HIS A 25 9.26 -7.70 -55.39
C HIS A 25 9.77 -6.63 -54.41
N ASP A 26 8.94 -5.62 -54.16
CA ASP A 26 8.99 -4.91 -52.93
C ASP A 26 8.51 -5.94 -51.90
N ASP A 27 9.42 -6.82 -51.50
CA ASP A 27 9.39 -7.41 -50.21
C ASP A 27 9.58 -6.24 -49.22
N LYS A 28 8.52 -5.45 -49.10
CA LYS A 28 8.33 -4.71 -47.88
C LYS A 28 8.16 -5.79 -46.84
N ASP A 29 9.25 -6.10 -46.15
CA ASP A 29 9.19 -6.64 -44.84
C ASP A 29 8.24 -5.72 -44.05
N ILE A 30 6.96 -6.05 -44.09
CA ILE A 30 6.01 -5.50 -43.16
C ILE A 30 6.50 -6.09 -41.82
N ASN A 31 7.38 -5.37 -41.16
CA ASN A 31 7.61 -5.57 -39.76
C ASN A 31 6.24 -5.35 -39.13
N VAL A 32 5.49 -6.43 -38.96
CA VAL A 32 4.33 -6.45 -38.09
C VAL A 32 4.91 -6.24 -36.72
N ILE A 33 5.02 -4.96 -36.34
CA ILE A 33 5.26 -4.59 -34.97
C ILE A 33 4.01 -5.12 -34.24
N ASN A 34 4.19 -6.28 -33.63
CA ASN A 34 3.16 -6.88 -32.77
C ASN A 34 3.17 -6.11 -31.45
N GLU A 35 2.97 -4.79 -31.53
CA GLU A 35 2.72 -3.97 -30.37
C GLU A 35 1.33 -4.35 -29.86
N GLU A 36 1.29 -4.98 -28.72
CA GLU A 36 0.03 -5.15 -27.99
C GLU A 36 -0.64 -3.79 -27.86
N LEU A 37 -1.90 -3.72 -28.29
CA LEU A 37 -2.65 -2.46 -28.20
C LEU A 37 -2.70 -2.02 -26.74
N PRO A 38 -2.46 -0.74 -26.43
CA PRO A 38 -2.50 -0.26 -25.07
C PRO A 38 -3.83 -0.59 -24.38
N LEU A 39 -3.75 -1.10 -23.16
CA LEU A 39 -4.94 -1.41 -22.36
C LEU A 39 -5.69 -0.11 -22.06
N LYS A 40 -6.93 0.01 -22.58
CA LYS A 40 -7.75 1.18 -22.40
C LYS A 40 -8.91 0.89 -21.46
N VAL A 41 -8.91 1.54 -20.29
CA VAL A 41 -9.98 1.43 -19.30
C VAL A 41 -10.43 2.83 -18.84
N ALA A 42 -11.68 2.94 -18.40
CA ALA A 42 -12.20 4.20 -17.88
C ALA A 42 -11.81 4.40 -16.40
N HIS A 43 -11.75 3.32 -15.64
CA HIS A 43 -11.46 3.28 -14.22
C HIS A 43 -10.43 2.19 -13.94
N LEU A 44 -9.65 2.38 -12.90
CA LEU A 44 -8.72 1.39 -12.39
C LEU A 44 -8.77 1.40 -10.86
N TYR A 45 -8.76 0.23 -10.27
CA TYR A 45 -8.91 0.06 -8.83
C TYR A 45 -7.76 -0.74 -8.24
N MET A 46 -7.59 -0.69 -6.92
CA MET A 46 -6.68 -1.56 -6.19
C MET A 46 -7.36 -2.19 -4.98
N VAL A 47 -7.00 -3.43 -4.69
CA VAL A 47 -7.44 -4.23 -3.54
C VAL A 47 -6.26 -4.93 -2.91
N GLY A 48 -6.34 -5.18 -1.62
CA GLY A 48 -5.30 -5.87 -0.87
C GLY A 48 -5.13 -5.31 0.53
N ASP A 49 -4.60 -6.09 1.44
CA ASP A 49 -4.32 -5.65 2.81
C ASP A 49 -3.30 -4.50 2.88
N ALA A 50 -2.51 -4.29 1.82
CA ALA A 50 -1.68 -3.10 1.66
C ALA A 50 -2.49 -1.83 1.36
N THR A 51 -3.73 -1.94 0.84
CA THR A 51 -4.53 -0.80 0.40
C THR A 51 -5.46 -0.25 1.49
N PRO A 52 -5.96 1.00 1.39
CA PRO A 52 -6.85 1.59 2.39
C PRO A 52 -8.14 0.80 2.62
N THR A 53 -8.70 0.20 1.58
CA THR A 53 -9.98 -0.53 1.63
C THR A 53 -9.82 -2.04 1.84
N GLY A 54 -8.58 -2.54 1.93
CA GLY A 54 -8.31 -3.96 2.08
C GLY A 54 -8.77 -4.79 0.88
N TRP A 55 -9.14 -6.05 1.12
CA TRP A 55 -9.65 -6.97 0.09
C TRP A 55 -11.16 -6.75 -0.18
N SER A 56 -11.59 -5.50 -0.34
CA SER A 56 -12.99 -5.17 -0.64
C SER A 56 -13.17 -4.94 -2.14
N ILE A 57 -13.68 -5.96 -2.85
CA ILE A 57 -13.91 -5.86 -4.31
C ILE A 57 -15.13 -4.99 -4.63
N ASP A 58 -16.11 -4.89 -3.72
CA ASP A 58 -17.30 -4.07 -3.89
C ASP A 58 -17.00 -2.57 -3.68
N ASN A 59 -16.03 -2.27 -2.80
CA ASN A 59 -15.57 -0.92 -2.50
C ASN A 59 -14.04 -0.82 -2.58
N PRO A 60 -13.43 -1.09 -3.74
CA PRO A 60 -11.99 -1.02 -3.90
C PRO A 60 -11.50 0.43 -3.87
N THR A 61 -10.23 0.64 -3.60
CA THR A 61 -9.62 1.98 -3.73
C THR A 61 -9.45 2.30 -5.22
N GLU A 62 -10.01 3.41 -5.68
CA GLU A 62 -9.91 3.86 -7.08
C GLU A 62 -8.64 4.69 -7.29
N LEU A 63 -7.97 4.49 -8.43
CA LEU A 63 -6.86 5.31 -8.88
C LEU A 63 -7.38 6.48 -9.72
N THR A 64 -6.72 7.63 -9.60
CA THR A 64 -7.04 8.81 -10.41
C THR A 64 -6.43 8.66 -11.80
N ARG A 65 -7.27 8.76 -12.84
CA ARG A 65 -6.82 8.81 -14.23
C ARG A 65 -6.25 10.20 -14.53
N ASP A 66 -5.13 10.26 -15.23
CA ASP A 66 -4.55 11.53 -15.68
C ASP A 66 -5.48 12.25 -16.67
N ALA A 67 -5.56 13.58 -16.56
CA ALA A 67 -6.46 14.39 -17.38
C ALA A 67 -5.97 14.51 -18.84
N ASN A 68 -4.67 14.38 -19.07
CA ASN A 68 -4.03 14.56 -20.38
C ASN A 68 -3.64 13.26 -21.05
N ASP A 69 -3.44 12.17 -20.26
CA ASP A 69 -3.14 10.84 -20.78
C ASP A 69 -4.05 9.78 -20.19
N GLN A 70 -4.99 9.29 -20.99
CA GLN A 70 -5.98 8.29 -20.58
C GLN A 70 -5.39 6.93 -20.17
N PHE A 71 -4.10 6.68 -20.42
CA PHE A 71 -3.41 5.44 -20.07
C PHE A 71 -2.63 5.52 -18.76
N ILE A 72 -2.58 6.70 -18.14
CA ILE A 72 -1.89 6.92 -16.88
C ILE A 72 -2.90 6.96 -15.73
N PHE A 73 -2.65 6.14 -14.72
CA PHE A 73 -3.44 6.09 -13.49
C PHE A 73 -2.52 6.26 -12.29
N THR A 74 -2.89 7.11 -11.36
CA THR A 74 -2.11 7.42 -10.16
C THR A 74 -2.89 7.16 -8.89
N TYR A 75 -2.20 6.73 -7.87
CA TYR A 75 -2.68 6.74 -6.49
C TYR A 75 -1.65 7.47 -5.64
N HIS A 76 -2.13 8.41 -4.82
CA HIS A 76 -1.30 9.06 -3.80
C HIS A 76 -1.94 8.83 -2.44
N GLY A 77 -1.20 8.23 -1.53
CA GLY A 77 -1.68 7.98 -0.17
C GLY A 77 -0.95 6.88 0.56
N LYS A 78 -1.52 6.48 1.69
CA LYS A 78 -0.96 5.45 2.55
C LYS A 78 -1.07 4.06 1.94
N LEU A 79 0.05 3.32 1.97
CA LEU A 79 0.08 1.87 1.85
C LEU A 79 0.57 1.24 3.16
N ASN A 80 -0.05 0.13 3.54
CA ASN A 80 0.40 -0.71 4.65
C ASN A 80 1.35 -1.81 4.14
N VAL A 81 2.06 -2.46 5.04
CA VAL A 81 2.75 -3.71 4.70
C VAL A 81 1.69 -4.77 4.37
N GLY A 82 1.83 -5.45 3.24
CA GLY A 82 0.86 -6.44 2.80
C GLY A 82 0.87 -6.67 1.29
N GLU A 83 -0.13 -7.37 0.78
CA GLU A 83 -0.27 -7.67 -0.65
C GLU A 83 -1.31 -6.78 -1.33
N MET A 84 -1.17 -6.61 -2.66
CA MET A 84 -2.15 -5.88 -3.47
C MET A 84 -2.13 -6.31 -4.94
N LYS A 85 -3.26 -6.07 -5.64
CA LYS A 85 -3.44 -6.20 -7.08
C LYS A 85 -4.52 -5.23 -7.58
N PHE A 86 -4.69 -5.11 -8.90
CA PHE A 86 -5.56 -4.09 -9.48
C PHE A 86 -6.69 -4.73 -10.30
N PRO A 87 -7.95 -4.75 -9.83
CA PRO A 87 -9.11 -5.10 -10.63
C PRO A 87 -9.43 -4.00 -11.65
N LEU A 88 -9.83 -4.39 -12.86
CA LEU A 88 -10.32 -3.45 -13.88
C LEU A 88 -11.79 -3.06 -13.66
N THR A 89 -12.53 -3.86 -12.89
CA THR A 89 -13.92 -3.62 -12.50
C THR A 89 -14.09 -3.92 -11.03
N LYS A 90 -15.02 -3.25 -10.37
CA LYS A 90 -15.43 -3.56 -9.00
C LYS A 90 -16.57 -4.58 -8.96
N GLY A 91 -16.77 -5.25 -7.83
CA GLY A 91 -17.87 -6.18 -7.58
C GLY A 91 -17.69 -7.60 -8.13
N ASP A 92 -16.58 -7.90 -8.83
CA ASP A 92 -16.40 -9.22 -9.45
C ASP A 92 -14.94 -9.73 -9.31
N TRP A 93 -14.76 -10.78 -8.49
CA TRP A 93 -13.47 -11.47 -8.37
C TRP A 93 -13.10 -12.32 -9.58
N GLY A 94 -14.04 -12.61 -10.48
CA GLY A 94 -13.82 -13.32 -11.74
C GLY A 94 -13.47 -12.41 -12.92
N ALA A 95 -13.39 -11.09 -12.70
CA ALA A 95 -13.06 -10.10 -13.72
C ALA A 95 -11.58 -10.18 -14.16
N THR A 96 -11.22 -9.31 -15.11
CA THR A 96 -9.81 -9.09 -15.48
C THR A 96 -9.10 -8.26 -14.43
N PHE A 97 -7.90 -8.66 -14.07
CA PHE A 97 -7.02 -7.95 -13.14
C PHE A 97 -5.68 -7.63 -13.79
N ILE A 98 -5.03 -6.62 -13.26
CA ILE A 98 -3.60 -6.39 -13.41
C ILE A 98 -2.91 -7.06 -12.23
N TYR A 99 -1.98 -7.95 -12.52
CA TYR A 99 -1.19 -8.73 -11.58
C TYR A 99 0.28 -8.33 -11.61
N ALA A 100 0.99 -8.66 -10.56
CA ALA A 100 2.45 -8.57 -10.57
C ALA A 100 3.05 -9.57 -11.58
N PRO A 101 4.18 -9.23 -12.21
CA PRO A 101 4.83 -10.12 -13.18
C PRO A 101 5.28 -11.44 -12.55
N THR A 102 5.65 -11.39 -11.27
CA THR A 102 5.97 -12.56 -10.45
C THR A 102 5.35 -12.42 -9.07
N ALA A 103 5.05 -13.55 -8.42
CA ALA A 103 4.50 -13.55 -7.06
C ALA A 103 5.45 -12.86 -6.08
N GLY A 104 4.92 -11.95 -5.26
CA GLY A 104 5.69 -11.25 -4.25
C GLY A 104 6.64 -10.17 -4.80
N THR A 105 6.44 -9.70 -6.04
CA THR A 105 7.18 -8.52 -6.54
C THR A 105 7.08 -7.38 -5.55
N GLU A 106 8.22 -6.92 -5.03
CA GLU A 106 8.25 -5.97 -3.92
C GLU A 106 8.00 -4.53 -4.36
N ILE A 107 7.26 -3.81 -3.50
CA ILE A 107 7.14 -2.35 -3.47
C ILE A 107 7.69 -1.89 -2.13
N SER A 108 8.69 -1.02 -2.16
CA SER A 108 9.39 -0.54 -0.97
C SER A 108 9.79 0.93 -1.13
N GLU A 109 10.56 1.47 -0.18
CA GLU A 109 11.18 2.79 -0.30
C GLU A 109 12.08 2.94 -1.54
N LYS A 110 12.54 1.81 -2.14
CA LYS A 110 13.34 1.79 -3.36
C LYS A 110 12.51 1.77 -4.64
N GLY A 111 11.18 1.81 -4.52
CA GLY A 111 10.25 1.71 -5.65
C GLY A 111 9.77 0.27 -5.88
N VAL A 112 9.47 -0.06 -7.13
CA VAL A 112 8.99 -1.38 -7.57
C VAL A 112 10.15 -2.22 -8.08
N ALA A 113 10.34 -3.42 -7.53
CA ALA A 113 11.47 -4.29 -7.89
C ALA A 113 11.42 -4.76 -9.36
N GLN A 114 10.21 -5.00 -9.89
CA GLN A 114 9.97 -5.37 -11.29
C GLN A 114 8.82 -4.53 -11.83
N PRO A 115 9.08 -3.56 -12.70
CA PRO A 115 8.09 -2.56 -13.11
C PRO A 115 7.03 -3.08 -14.09
N GLY A 116 7.19 -4.27 -14.69
CA GLY A 116 6.20 -4.87 -15.58
C GLY A 116 4.87 -5.18 -14.88
N ILE A 117 3.80 -5.21 -15.65
CA ILE A 117 2.46 -5.64 -15.21
C ILE A 117 1.96 -6.78 -16.11
N ASP A 118 1.13 -7.65 -15.56
CA ASP A 118 0.50 -8.76 -16.27
C ASP A 118 -1.02 -8.61 -16.22
N VAL A 119 -1.65 -8.48 -17.40
CA VAL A 119 -3.09 -8.23 -17.52
C VAL A 119 -3.79 -9.50 -18.00
N ARG A 120 -4.62 -10.09 -17.15
CA ARG A 120 -5.31 -11.33 -17.51
C ARG A 120 -6.59 -11.56 -16.70
N LYS A 121 -7.42 -12.45 -17.20
CA LYS A 121 -8.59 -13.01 -16.51
C LYS A 121 -8.24 -14.41 -15.99
N GLY A 122 -8.25 -14.56 -14.67
CA GLY A 122 -7.91 -15.84 -14.02
C GLY A 122 -6.41 -16.15 -14.05
N GLY A 123 -6.03 -17.42 -13.83
CA GLY A 123 -4.65 -17.89 -13.75
C GLY A 123 -4.01 -17.71 -12.37
N ASN A 124 -2.68 -17.65 -12.34
CA ASN A 124 -1.94 -17.53 -11.07
C ASN A 124 -2.19 -16.17 -10.42
N ASP A 125 -2.59 -16.16 -9.16
CA ASP A 125 -2.89 -14.94 -8.41
C ASP A 125 -1.62 -14.25 -7.88
N THR A 126 -0.76 -13.77 -8.80
CA THR A 126 0.47 -13.06 -8.47
C THR A 126 0.16 -11.64 -8.00
N LYS A 127 0.74 -11.24 -6.87
CA LYS A 127 0.48 -9.96 -6.22
C LYS A 127 1.77 -9.20 -5.98
N TRP A 128 1.70 -7.88 -5.93
CA TRP A 128 2.77 -7.06 -5.35
C TRP A 128 2.73 -7.19 -3.84
N LYS A 129 3.91 -7.13 -3.22
CA LYS A 129 4.08 -7.11 -1.77
C LYS A 129 4.70 -5.79 -1.34
N VAL A 130 3.92 -4.97 -0.65
CA VAL A 130 4.44 -3.77 0.01
C VAL A 130 5.21 -4.21 1.25
N THR A 131 6.51 -3.91 1.31
CA THR A 131 7.39 -4.33 2.42
C THR A 131 7.67 -3.21 3.41
N GLN A 132 7.40 -1.96 3.03
CA GLN A 132 7.54 -0.76 3.88
C GLN A 132 6.22 0.02 3.89
N ALA A 133 5.61 0.20 5.07
CA ALA A 133 4.43 1.07 5.18
C ALA A 133 4.81 2.55 5.09
N GLY A 134 3.95 3.37 4.47
CA GLY A 134 4.16 4.81 4.35
C GLY A 134 3.28 5.46 3.30
N ILE A 135 3.58 6.70 2.97
CA ILE A 135 2.93 7.44 1.89
C ILE A 135 3.67 7.14 0.58
N TYR A 136 2.89 6.80 -0.43
CA TYR A 136 3.37 6.45 -1.76
C TYR A 136 2.62 7.21 -2.84
N THR A 137 3.33 7.53 -3.91
CA THR A 137 2.73 7.78 -5.22
C THR A 137 2.97 6.56 -6.09
N LEU A 138 1.89 5.85 -6.44
CA LEU A 138 1.90 4.78 -7.44
C LEU A 138 1.47 5.36 -8.79
N THR A 139 2.15 4.97 -9.87
CA THR A 139 1.75 5.31 -11.23
C THR A 139 1.72 4.04 -12.08
N LEU A 140 0.56 3.74 -12.68
CA LEU A 140 0.41 2.70 -13.69
C LEU A 140 0.34 3.35 -15.06
N ASN A 141 1.27 2.94 -15.94
CA ASN A 141 1.27 3.31 -17.36
C ASN A 141 0.79 2.11 -18.16
N LEU A 142 -0.47 2.15 -18.58
CA LEU A 142 -1.11 1.06 -19.33
C LEU A 142 -0.68 1.01 -20.80
N ARG A 143 -0.04 2.07 -21.31
CA ARG A 143 0.57 2.09 -22.64
C ARG A 143 1.86 1.29 -22.67
N GLU A 144 2.67 1.39 -21.62
CA GLU A 144 3.96 0.72 -21.50
C GLU A 144 3.89 -0.57 -20.69
N TYR A 145 2.71 -0.92 -20.16
CA TYR A 145 2.53 -2.05 -19.25
C TYR A 145 3.48 -2.01 -18.06
N LYS A 146 3.57 -0.84 -17.41
CA LYS A 146 4.48 -0.59 -16.28
C LYS A 146 3.77 -0.01 -15.08
N ILE A 147 4.30 -0.33 -13.91
CA ILE A 147 4.00 0.31 -12.63
C ILE A 147 5.28 0.92 -12.06
N SER A 148 5.15 2.09 -11.46
CA SER A 148 6.19 2.71 -10.63
C SER A 148 5.64 3.10 -9.27
N ALA A 149 6.52 3.18 -8.27
CA ALA A 149 6.19 3.64 -6.94
C ALA A 149 7.27 4.60 -6.44
N THR A 150 6.85 5.72 -5.89
CA THR A 150 7.71 6.65 -5.17
C THR A 150 7.30 6.63 -3.70
N TYR A 151 8.23 6.33 -2.83
CA TYR A 151 8.05 6.42 -1.38
C TYR A 151 8.31 7.86 -0.93
N GLU A 152 7.34 8.47 -0.25
CA GLU A 152 7.42 9.86 0.20
C GLU A 152 7.72 9.98 1.70
N GLY A 153 7.77 8.86 2.39
CA GLY A 153 8.07 8.80 3.82
C GLY A 153 7.04 8.04 4.63
N ALA A 154 7.28 7.93 5.91
CA ALA A 154 6.30 7.37 6.84
C ALA A 154 5.05 8.27 6.90
N GLU A 155 3.88 7.66 7.16
CA GLU A 155 2.66 8.43 7.38
C GLU A 155 2.90 9.47 8.50
N PRO A 156 2.56 10.76 8.29
CA PRO A 156 2.69 11.77 9.33
C PRO A 156 1.87 11.40 10.56
N ILE A 157 2.53 11.35 11.72
CA ILE A 157 1.87 11.06 12.99
C ILE A 157 1.07 12.30 13.39
N THR A 158 -0.27 12.18 13.42
CA THR A 158 -1.11 13.20 14.07
C THR A 158 -0.94 13.08 15.59
N PRO A 159 -0.34 14.08 16.27
CA PRO A 159 -0.17 14.02 17.71
C PRO A 159 -1.50 13.91 18.45
N ILE A 160 -1.51 13.20 19.58
CA ILE A 160 -2.65 13.15 20.47
C ILE A 160 -2.63 14.44 21.31
N ALA A 161 -3.67 15.25 21.24
CA ALA A 161 -3.85 16.40 22.12
C ALA A 161 -4.59 15.95 23.40
N SER A 162 -3.94 16.08 24.54
CA SER A 162 -4.54 15.80 25.85
C SER A 162 -3.89 16.67 26.92
N LYS A 163 -4.66 17.10 27.92
CA LYS A 163 -4.15 17.92 29.03
C LYS A 163 -3.64 17.05 30.15
N THR A 164 -4.27 15.91 30.37
CA THR A 164 -3.94 14.94 31.44
C THR A 164 -4.06 13.54 30.88
N LEU A 165 -3.41 12.60 31.53
CA LEU A 165 -3.43 11.17 31.12
C LEU A 165 -3.64 10.33 32.40
N GLY A 166 -4.52 9.36 32.31
CA GLY A 166 -4.69 8.32 33.28
C GLY A 166 -4.74 6.93 32.64
N PHE A 167 -4.86 5.91 33.46
CA PHE A 167 -5.12 4.55 33.01
C PHE A 167 -5.99 3.79 33.99
N ILE A 168 -6.75 2.84 33.48
CA ILE A 168 -7.63 1.94 34.21
C ILE A 168 -7.35 0.50 33.75
N GLY A 169 -7.58 -0.42 34.66
CA GLY A 169 -7.38 -1.84 34.38
C GLY A 169 -6.99 -2.59 35.65
N ASP A 170 -7.20 -3.88 35.66
CA ASP A 170 -6.84 -4.73 36.83
C ASP A 170 -5.33 -4.74 37.10
N ALA A 171 -4.49 -4.40 36.11
CA ALA A 171 -3.07 -4.16 36.32
C ALA A 171 -2.76 -2.87 37.10
N THR A 172 -3.68 -1.90 37.16
CA THR A 172 -3.44 -0.57 37.71
C THR A 172 -3.92 -0.44 39.16
N PRO A 173 -3.39 0.52 39.96
CA PRO A 173 -3.89 0.79 41.31
C PRO A 173 -5.38 1.09 41.39
N ALA A 174 -5.94 1.83 40.43
CA ALA A 174 -7.37 2.17 40.38
C ALA A 174 -8.27 1.00 39.98
N GLY A 175 -7.73 -0.07 39.37
CA GLY A 175 -8.52 -1.16 38.82
C GLY A 175 -9.38 -0.72 37.63
N TRP A 176 -10.41 -1.50 37.30
CA TRP A 176 -11.46 -1.15 36.32
C TRP A 176 -12.47 -0.21 36.98
N SER A 177 -12.03 1.00 37.32
CA SER A 177 -12.90 2.01 37.92
C SER A 177 -13.64 2.79 36.82
N ASP A 178 -14.92 3.05 37.04
CA ASP A 178 -15.78 3.90 36.19
C ASP A 178 -15.87 5.36 36.68
N VAL A 179 -15.13 5.69 37.76
CA VAL A 179 -15.15 7.03 38.39
C VAL A 179 -13.77 7.67 38.53
N ALA A 180 -12.69 6.89 38.54
CA ALA A 180 -11.35 7.40 38.76
C ALA A 180 -10.32 6.58 37.98
N ALA A 181 -9.27 7.24 37.47
CA ALA A 181 -8.11 6.63 36.86
C ALA A 181 -6.88 6.80 37.74
N THR A 182 -5.92 5.90 37.63
CA THR A 182 -4.55 6.16 38.11
C THR A 182 -3.91 7.17 37.17
N MET A 183 -3.39 8.27 37.69
CA MET A 183 -2.91 9.40 36.87
C MET A 183 -1.43 9.29 36.58
N PHE A 184 -1.08 9.71 35.38
CA PHE A 184 0.29 10.00 34.95
C PHE A 184 0.64 11.46 35.33
N THR A 185 1.91 11.71 35.55
CA THR A 185 2.44 13.06 35.70
C THR A 185 2.88 13.58 34.32
N LYS A 186 2.46 14.79 33.96
CA LYS A 186 2.95 15.43 32.75
C LYS A 186 4.42 15.85 32.94
N THR A 187 5.31 15.39 32.08
CA THR A 187 6.76 15.62 32.20
C THR A 187 7.33 16.53 31.12
N SER A 188 6.60 16.77 30.03
CA SER A 188 7.00 17.69 28.96
C SER A 188 5.77 18.18 28.17
N ASP A 189 5.84 19.41 27.66
CA ASP A 189 4.87 19.97 26.71
C ASP A 189 5.35 19.85 25.24
N THR A 190 6.65 19.80 25.01
CA THR A 190 7.23 19.73 23.67
C THR A 190 8.48 18.83 23.67
N PRO A 191 8.36 17.59 23.23
CA PRO A 191 7.13 16.86 22.86
C PRO A 191 6.21 16.60 24.07
N LEU A 192 4.91 16.53 23.86
CA LEU A 192 3.95 16.25 24.92
C LEU A 192 4.17 14.84 25.47
N GLN A 193 4.55 14.77 26.77
CA GLN A 193 4.89 13.53 27.44
C GLN A 193 4.27 13.44 28.83
N PHE A 194 3.91 12.21 29.19
CA PHE A 194 3.41 11.83 30.51
C PHE A 194 4.20 10.63 31.03
N THR A 195 4.49 10.61 32.33
CA THR A 195 5.20 9.51 32.98
C THR A 195 4.42 9.03 34.21
N TYR A 196 4.35 7.72 34.35
CA TYR A 196 3.91 7.03 35.54
C TYR A 196 5.08 6.22 36.10
N GLU A 197 5.30 6.27 37.40
CA GLU A 197 6.24 5.38 38.11
C GLU A 197 5.51 4.79 39.29
N GLY A 198 5.42 3.46 39.36
CA GLY A 198 4.74 2.79 40.44
C GLY A 198 4.49 1.31 40.17
N HIS A 199 3.89 0.64 41.14
CA HIS A 199 3.62 -0.78 41.10
C HIS A 199 2.45 -1.11 40.16
N LEU A 200 2.64 -2.12 39.29
CA LEU A 200 1.59 -2.75 38.49
C LEU A 200 1.47 -4.23 38.87
N LYS A 201 0.23 -4.71 38.86
CA LYS A 201 -0.10 -6.14 38.98
C LYS A 201 -0.12 -6.78 37.59
N THR A 202 -0.07 -8.09 37.54
CA THR A 202 -0.44 -8.82 36.30
C THR A 202 -1.91 -8.54 35.98
N GLY A 203 -2.20 -8.31 34.68
CA GLY A 203 -3.54 -7.97 34.23
C GLY A 203 -3.52 -7.03 33.02
N GLU A 204 -4.65 -6.46 32.72
CA GLU A 204 -4.80 -5.58 31.55
C GLU A 204 -4.99 -4.11 31.96
N PHE A 205 -4.67 -3.19 31.05
CA PHE A 205 -5.01 -1.79 31.18
C PHE A 205 -5.21 -1.11 29.84
N LYS A 206 -5.91 0.01 29.86
CA LYS A 206 -6.01 1.00 28.78
C LYS A 206 -5.88 2.41 29.31
N LEU A 207 -5.48 3.36 28.47
CA LEU A 207 -5.29 4.74 28.86
C LEU A 207 -6.61 5.51 28.74
N THR A 208 -6.81 6.49 29.61
CA THR A 208 -7.97 7.37 29.60
C THR A 208 -7.60 8.73 29.01
N TYR A 209 -8.40 9.18 28.04
CA TYR A 209 -8.22 10.47 27.39
C TYR A 209 -8.52 11.61 28.37
N ASP A 210 -7.62 12.60 28.45
CA ASP A 210 -7.67 13.67 29.45
C ASP A 210 -7.84 13.18 30.89
N GLY A 211 -7.41 11.93 31.19
CA GLY A 211 -7.62 11.32 32.50
C GLY A 211 -9.08 11.09 32.88
N THR A 212 -10.00 11.26 31.97
CA THR A 212 -11.43 11.15 32.21
C THR A 212 -11.91 9.72 32.10
N VAL A 213 -12.59 9.22 33.08
CA VAL A 213 -13.31 7.95 33.02
C VAL A 213 -14.79 8.25 32.82
N LEU A 214 -15.34 7.84 31.72
CA LEU A 214 -16.74 8.01 31.40
C LEU A 214 -17.58 6.86 31.95
N LYS A 215 -18.79 7.15 32.42
CA LYS A 215 -19.74 6.13 32.88
C LYS A 215 -19.87 5.00 31.84
N LYS A 216 -19.87 3.75 32.33
CA LYS A 216 -19.95 2.52 31.53
C LYS A 216 -18.82 2.39 30.50
N TYR A 217 -17.67 2.98 30.74
CA TYR A 217 -16.50 2.92 29.86
C TYR A 217 -16.78 3.39 28.43
N ALA A 218 -17.65 4.38 28.26
CA ALA A 218 -18.09 4.87 26.95
C ALA A 218 -17.04 5.73 26.21
N GLY A 219 -15.74 5.72 26.63
CA GLY A 219 -14.59 6.33 25.95
C GLY A 219 -14.83 7.62 25.17
N PRO A 220 -13.83 8.30 24.63
CA PRO A 220 -12.69 7.71 23.89
C PRO A 220 -11.56 7.26 24.80
N TYR A 221 -10.96 6.13 24.46
CA TYR A 221 -9.78 5.60 25.12
C TYR A 221 -8.58 5.60 24.18
N ILE A 222 -7.39 5.61 24.76
CA ILE A 222 -6.15 5.31 24.04
C ILE A 222 -5.85 3.84 24.33
N LEU A 223 -5.68 3.08 23.26
CA LEU A 223 -5.65 1.63 23.23
C LEU A 223 -4.31 1.12 22.72
N ALA A 224 -3.98 -0.14 23.02
CA ALA A 224 -2.83 -0.80 22.44
C ALA A 224 -2.96 -0.85 20.90
N PRO A 225 -1.83 -0.82 20.16
CA PRO A 225 -1.85 -0.78 18.69
C PRO A 225 -2.49 -2.04 18.07
N GLU A 226 -2.44 -3.15 18.79
CA GLU A 226 -3.04 -4.44 18.39
C GLU A 226 -3.36 -5.28 19.65
N ALA A 227 -3.97 -6.44 19.44
CA ALA A 227 -4.21 -7.40 20.51
C ALA A 227 -2.90 -8.00 21.05
N ASN A 228 -2.92 -8.40 22.34
CA ASN A 228 -1.84 -9.11 22.99
C ASN A 228 -0.49 -8.36 23.13
N VAL A 229 -0.51 -7.04 23.12
CA VAL A 229 0.69 -6.26 23.46
C VAL A 229 1.00 -6.41 24.95
N THR A 230 2.18 -6.93 25.28
CA THR A 230 2.60 -7.24 26.65
C THR A 230 3.62 -6.25 27.22
N LEU A 231 3.60 -6.11 28.54
CA LEU A 231 4.61 -5.43 29.34
C LEU A 231 5.19 -6.43 30.35
N ASN A 232 6.51 -6.48 30.43
CA ASN A 232 7.28 -7.30 31.38
C ASN A 232 8.65 -6.67 31.66
N GLY A 233 9.57 -7.46 32.23
CA GLY A 233 10.96 -7.02 32.51
C GLY A 233 11.74 -6.55 31.29
N ASP A 234 11.38 -6.99 30.08
CA ASP A 234 12.03 -6.60 28.81
C ASP A 234 11.43 -5.33 28.20
N GLY A 235 10.37 -4.77 28.85
CA GLY A 235 9.68 -3.57 28.38
C GLY A 235 8.33 -3.87 27.71
N VAL A 236 8.00 -3.17 26.63
CA VAL A 236 6.78 -3.36 25.84
C VAL A 236 7.05 -4.13 24.55
N SER A 237 6.26 -5.16 24.29
CA SER A 237 6.46 -6.03 23.12
C SER A 237 6.20 -5.35 21.77
N LYS A 238 5.37 -4.29 21.75
CA LYS A 238 5.12 -3.50 20.54
C LYS A 238 4.84 -2.04 20.87
N GLN A 239 5.51 -1.16 20.15
CA GLN A 239 5.33 0.28 20.24
C GLN A 239 4.03 0.72 19.55
N GLY A 240 3.56 1.92 19.91
CA GLY A 240 2.40 2.53 19.27
C GLY A 240 1.18 2.56 20.18
N MET A 241 0.17 3.33 19.74
CA MET A 241 -1.14 3.44 20.38
C MET A 241 -2.18 3.95 19.41
N ASN A 242 -3.44 3.58 19.62
CA ASN A 242 -4.60 4.03 18.85
C ASN A 242 -5.52 4.88 19.72
N VAL A 243 -6.15 5.90 19.13
CA VAL A 243 -7.24 6.64 19.78
C VAL A 243 -8.57 6.06 19.30
N GLY A 244 -9.26 5.35 20.18
CA GLY A 244 -10.49 4.63 19.81
C GLY A 244 -10.22 3.37 18.97
N GLY A 245 -11.27 2.82 18.39
CA GLY A 245 -11.21 1.60 17.56
C GLY A 245 -11.45 0.33 18.38
N THR A 246 -10.84 -0.78 17.97
CA THR A 246 -10.95 -2.08 18.67
C THR A 246 -10.37 -1.97 20.07
N ASP A 247 -11.09 -2.45 21.08
CA ASP A 247 -10.73 -2.33 22.51
C ASP A 247 -9.53 -3.21 22.89
N ASN A 248 -8.40 -3.00 22.19
CA ASN A 248 -7.13 -3.65 22.50
C ASN A 248 -6.51 -3.03 23.75
N LYS A 249 -6.03 -3.89 24.63
CA LYS A 249 -5.45 -3.52 25.91
C LYS A 249 -3.99 -3.91 25.97
N TRP A 250 -3.18 -3.16 26.73
CA TRP A 250 -1.87 -3.62 27.15
C TRP A 250 -2.03 -4.63 28.27
N LYS A 251 -1.22 -5.69 28.27
CA LYS A 251 -1.23 -6.74 29.27
C LYS A 251 0.09 -6.78 30.02
N VAL A 252 0.05 -6.52 31.33
CA VAL A 252 1.18 -6.73 32.24
C VAL A 252 1.29 -8.21 32.55
N THR A 253 2.39 -8.83 32.16
CA THR A 253 2.63 -10.28 32.38
C THR A 253 3.55 -10.57 33.56
N GLN A 254 4.20 -9.54 34.10
CA GLN A 254 5.09 -9.62 35.26
C GLN A 254 4.71 -8.48 36.21
N ALA A 255 4.31 -8.79 37.43
CA ALA A 255 4.04 -7.77 38.45
C ALA A 255 5.34 -7.11 38.93
N GLY A 256 5.26 -5.84 39.34
CA GLY A 256 6.41 -5.10 39.85
C GLY A 256 6.29 -3.59 39.62
N THR A 257 7.36 -2.89 39.95
CA THR A 257 7.46 -1.44 39.76
C THR A 257 7.93 -1.12 38.36
N TYR A 258 7.18 -0.24 37.71
CA TYR A 258 7.41 0.17 36.30
C TYR A 258 7.53 1.69 36.23
N LYS A 259 8.38 2.13 35.30
CA LYS A 259 8.35 3.48 34.75
C LYS A 259 7.81 3.42 33.33
N ILE A 260 6.65 4.05 33.11
CA ILE A 260 5.98 4.11 31.82
C ILE A 260 6.00 5.56 31.35
N THR A 261 6.57 5.82 30.18
CA THR A 261 6.56 7.13 29.52
C THR A 261 5.75 7.07 28.25
N ILE A 262 4.74 7.90 28.13
CA ILE A 262 3.87 8.06 26.97
C ILE A 262 4.25 9.34 26.25
N ASN A 263 4.61 9.23 24.97
CA ASN A 263 4.87 10.37 24.10
C ASN A 263 3.72 10.51 23.09
N PHE A 264 2.92 11.55 23.25
CA PHE A 264 1.76 11.81 22.39
C PHE A 264 2.13 12.37 21.03
N SER A 265 3.27 13.06 20.93
CA SER A 265 3.74 13.58 19.64
C SER A 265 4.19 12.47 18.69
N THR A 266 4.72 11.37 19.22
CA THR A 266 5.20 10.21 18.43
C THR A 266 4.31 8.98 18.57
N LYS A 267 3.26 9.05 19.41
CA LYS A 267 2.39 7.92 19.76
C LYS A 267 3.17 6.68 20.24
N LYS A 268 4.21 6.91 21.05
CA LYS A 268 5.06 5.83 21.58
C LYS A 268 4.86 5.66 23.07
N ILE A 269 4.92 4.40 23.52
CA ILE A 269 4.98 3.98 24.91
C ILE A 269 6.37 3.38 25.17
N ASN A 270 7.08 3.93 26.16
CA ASN A 270 8.34 3.36 26.65
C ASN A 270 8.09 2.81 28.04
N VAL A 271 8.56 1.61 28.29
CA VAL A 271 8.38 0.89 29.55
C VAL A 271 9.73 0.42 30.05
N THR A 272 10.03 0.75 31.31
CA THR A 272 11.19 0.25 32.04
C THR A 272 10.70 -0.47 33.29
N TYR A 273 11.08 -1.70 33.44
CA TYR A 273 10.90 -2.45 34.69
C TYR A 273 11.96 -2.05 35.72
N ILE A 274 11.55 -1.65 36.92
CA ILE A 274 12.47 -1.18 37.96
C ILE A 274 12.76 -2.30 38.97
N GLY A 275 11.80 -3.21 39.18
CA GLY A 275 11.95 -4.31 40.14
C GLY A 275 10.61 -4.80 40.66
N ALA A 276 10.67 -5.84 41.49
CA ALA A 276 9.50 -6.45 42.14
C ALA A 276 8.91 -5.57 43.27
#